data_ec2ecb623cadac9ef729da3c033e9b67
#
_entry.id   ec2ecb623cadac9ef729da3c033e9b67
#
_cell.length_a   1.000
_cell.length_b   1.000
_cell.length_c   1.000
_cell.angle_alpha   90.00
_cell.angle_beta   90.00
_cell.angle_gamma   90.00
#
_symmetry.space_group_name_H-M   'P 1'
#
loop_
_entity.id
_entity.type
_entity.pdbx_description
1 polymer ?
#
loop_
_entity_poly.entity_id
_entity_poly.type
_entity_poly.pdbx_seq_one_letter_code
_entity_poly.pdbx_strand_id
1 'polypeptide(L)'
;LRFEMLSLPELDLDAVDLRCTLLGKTLRGPLLIGAMTGGSTEAGQVNRILAAAAERCQVGFCLGSQRPMLDLQPQAVASFSLRDVAPSTLLLGNIGAVQLRDSLGARQLQALAQAVGADGMYVHLNPLQEAVQPEGDRDWRGVFDALRQAAEQVQIPLLVKEVGAGLGPQTLAQLAQLPIAGVETAGVGGTS
;
A
#
# COMPACT_ATOMS: atom_id res chain seq x y z
N LEU A 1 -2.44 12.41 14.94
CA LEU A 1 -1.53 12.08 16.04
C LEU A 1 -0.95 13.37 16.63
N ARG A 2 -0.98 13.49 17.97
CA ARG A 2 -0.24 14.53 18.67
C ARG A 2 0.78 13.82 19.55
N PHE A 3 2.03 14.27 19.50
CA PHE A 3 3.06 13.78 20.39
C PHE A 3 2.98 14.55 21.72
N GLU A 4 3.06 13.82 22.81
CA GLU A 4 3.25 14.40 24.12
C GLU A 4 4.71 14.84 24.26
N MET A 5 4.92 16.08 24.70
CA MET A 5 6.27 16.60 24.93
C MET A 5 6.78 16.14 26.28
N LEU A 6 7.77 15.26 26.26
CA LEU A 6 8.49 14.82 27.46
C LEU A 6 9.71 15.72 27.69
N SER A 7 9.63 16.61 28.68
CA SER A 7 10.73 17.53 29.00
C SER A 7 11.89 16.86 29.77
N LEU A 8 11.66 15.67 30.33
CA LEU A 8 12.66 14.83 31.00
C LEU A 8 12.66 13.44 30.34
N PRO A 9 13.27 13.26 29.18
CA PRO A 9 13.21 12.00 28.42
C PRO A 9 14.05 10.88 29.06
N GLU A 10 15.05 11.19 29.88
CA GLU A 10 15.98 10.25 30.54
C GLU A 10 16.56 9.19 29.59
N LEU A 11 16.87 9.60 28.37
CA LEU A 11 17.49 8.77 27.34
C LEU A 11 18.61 9.51 26.63
N ASP A 12 19.57 8.75 26.11
CA ASP A 12 20.61 9.25 25.21
C ASP A 12 20.11 9.20 23.78
N LEU A 13 20.09 10.36 23.10
CA LEU A 13 19.62 10.45 21.70
C LEU A 13 20.46 9.57 20.75
N ASP A 14 21.75 9.46 21.00
CA ASP A 14 22.65 8.65 20.19
C ASP A 14 22.43 7.13 20.38
N ALA A 15 21.79 6.75 21.48
CA ALA A 15 21.38 5.36 21.74
C ALA A 15 20.03 4.97 21.10
N VAL A 16 19.32 5.92 20.51
CA VAL A 16 18.01 5.65 19.88
C VAL A 16 18.19 4.89 18.56
N ASP A 17 17.71 3.65 18.54
CA ASP A 17 17.70 2.82 17.33
C ASP A 17 16.32 2.93 16.64
N LEU A 18 16.30 3.47 15.42
CA LEU A 18 15.11 3.63 14.60
C LEU A 18 14.84 2.42 13.68
N ARG A 19 15.75 1.44 13.64
CA ARG A 19 15.56 0.27 12.78
C ARG A 19 14.31 -0.51 13.19
N CYS A 20 13.58 -0.97 12.20
CA CYS A 20 12.41 -1.81 12.41
C CYS A 20 12.34 -2.90 11.34
N THR A 21 11.56 -3.95 11.61
CA THR A 21 11.30 -5.00 10.63
C THR A 21 9.83 -4.95 10.25
N LEU A 22 9.56 -4.87 8.95
CA LEU A 22 8.21 -4.92 8.40
C LEU A 22 8.17 -5.98 7.28
N LEU A 23 7.23 -6.92 7.36
CA LEU A 23 7.05 -8.02 6.40
C LEU A 23 8.36 -8.76 6.08
N GLY A 24 9.18 -8.99 7.10
CA GLY A 24 10.46 -9.69 6.98
C GLY A 24 11.63 -8.86 6.41
N LYS A 25 11.41 -7.60 6.07
CA LYS A 25 12.44 -6.65 5.61
C LYS A 25 12.87 -5.73 6.75
N THR A 26 14.17 -5.58 6.95
CA THR A 26 14.73 -4.60 7.90
C THR A 26 14.80 -3.24 7.23
N LEU A 27 14.20 -2.25 7.86
CA LEU A 27 14.23 -0.84 7.46
C LEU A 27 15.13 -0.06 8.42
N ARG A 28 15.82 0.96 7.91
CA ARG A 28 16.66 1.84 8.71
C ARG A 28 15.85 2.75 9.64
N GLY A 29 14.58 2.95 9.34
CA GLY A 29 13.62 3.69 10.17
C GLY A 29 12.19 3.31 9.79
N PRO A 30 11.19 3.62 10.63
CA PRO A 30 9.79 3.27 10.42
C PRO A 30 9.11 4.19 9.39
N LEU A 31 9.70 4.29 8.19
CA LEU A 31 9.24 5.16 7.12
C LEU A 31 8.91 4.35 5.87
N LEU A 32 7.79 4.68 5.26
CA LEU A 32 7.37 4.19 3.96
C LEU A 32 7.05 5.39 3.06
N ILE A 33 7.53 5.38 1.82
CA ILE A 33 7.06 6.31 0.80
C ILE A 33 5.67 5.83 0.37
N GLY A 34 4.65 6.65 0.61
CA GLY A 34 3.25 6.30 0.41
C GLY A 34 2.87 6.06 -1.05
N ALA A 35 1.77 5.33 -1.24
CA ALA A 35 1.22 5.00 -2.55
C ALA A 35 0.62 6.23 -3.24
N MET A 36 1.15 6.64 -4.40
CA MET A 36 0.75 7.86 -5.09
C MET A 36 0.32 7.64 -6.54
N THR A 37 1.21 7.16 -7.42
CA THR A 37 1.01 7.25 -8.85
C THR A 37 1.47 6.00 -9.60
N GLY A 38 1.09 5.92 -10.89
CA GLY A 38 1.46 4.87 -11.81
C GLY A 38 0.59 4.92 -13.08
N GLY A 39 0.89 4.09 -14.06
CA GLY A 39 0.10 3.92 -15.27
C GLY A 39 0.52 4.77 -16.46
N SER A 40 1.33 5.81 -16.29
CA SER A 40 1.89 6.62 -17.38
C SER A 40 3.42 6.60 -17.37
N THR A 41 4.03 7.09 -18.45
CA THR A 41 5.49 7.23 -18.55
C THR A 41 6.04 8.19 -17.50
N GLU A 42 5.39 9.33 -17.30
CA GLU A 42 5.78 10.36 -16.32
C GLU A 42 5.66 9.81 -14.89
N ALA A 43 4.57 9.13 -14.59
CA ALA A 43 4.37 8.45 -13.32
C ALA A 43 5.46 7.40 -13.07
N GLY A 44 5.85 6.65 -14.10
CA GLY A 44 6.95 5.70 -14.06
C GLY A 44 8.29 6.36 -13.71
N GLN A 45 8.59 7.53 -14.27
CA GLN A 45 9.81 8.29 -13.95
C GLN A 45 9.82 8.71 -12.47
N VAL A 46 8.70 9.24 -11.96
CA VAL A 46 8.55 9.60 -10.53
C VAL A 46 8.76 8.37 -9.65
N ASN A 47 8.10 7.27 -9.97
CA ASN A 47 8.23 6.02 -9.21
C ASN A 47 9.68 5.52 -9.17
N ARG A 48 10.41 5.59 -10.28
CA ARG A 48 11.83 5.18 -10.33
C ARG A 48 12.73 6.03 -9.44
N ILE A 49 12.52 7.35 -9.45
CA ILE A 49 13.29 8.28 -8.59
C ILE A 49 13.01 7.97 -7.11
N LEU A 50 11.74 7.82 -6.74
CA LEU A 50 11.33 7.56 -5.37
C LEU A 50 11.77 6.16 -4.89
N ALA A 51 11.67 5.13 -5.73
CA ALA A 51 12.11 3.79 -5.40
C ALA A 51 13.64 3.72 -5.22
N ALA A 52 14.41 4.40 -6.08
CA ALA A 52 15.87 4.50 -5.92
C ALA A 52 16.25 5.27 -4.64
N ALA A 53 15.48 6.29 -4.26
CA ALA A 53 15.66 6.99 -2.99
C ALA A 53 15.34 6.08 -1.80
N ALA A 54 14.24 5.31 -1.87
CA ALA A 54 13.87 4.35 -0.84
C ALA A 54 14.95 3.28 -0.63
N GLU A 55 15.51 2.75 -1.71
CA GLU A 55 16.64 1.80 -1.67
C GLU A 55 17.86 2.39 -0.95
N ARG A 56 18.28 3.60 -1.35
CA ARG A 56 19.43 4.29 -0.74
C ARG A 56 19.22 4.60 0.74
N CYS A 57 18.00 4.99 1.10
CA CYS A 57 17.65 5.33 2.49
C CYS A 57 17.29 4.11 3.33
N GLN A 58 17.14 2.94 2.71
CA GLN A 58 16.69 1.70 3.36
C GLN A 58 15.33 1.89 4.06
N VAL A 59 14.39 2.52 3.36
CA VAL A 59 12.98 2.68 3.77
C VAL A 59 12.07 1.94 2.80
N GLY A 60 10.78 1.77 3.13
CA GLY A 60 9.85 1.09 2.22
C GLY A 60 9.29 2.00 1.13
N PHE A 61 8.77 1.40 0.06
CA PHE A 61 8.10 2.08 -1.05
C PHE A 61 6.78 1.39 -1.39
N CYS A 62 5.72 2.18 -1.54
CA CYS A 62 4.39 1.70 -1.88
C CYS A 62 3.98 2.21 -3.26
N LEU A 63 3.56 1.29 -4.14
CA LEU A 63 3.08 1.62 -5.48
C LEU A 63 1.71 2.32 -5.43
N GLY A 64 1.46 3.22 -6.35
CA GLY A 64 0.11 3.67 -6.67
C GLY A 64 -0.77 2.52 -7.16
N SER A 65 -2.07 2.77 -7.34
CA SER A 65 -2.98 1.73 -7.80
C SER A 65 -2.52 1.08 -9.10
N GLN A 66 -2.40 -0.25 -9.09
CA GLN A 66 -2.04 -1.05 -10.25
C GLN A 66 -3.23 -1.33 -11.19
N ARG A 67 -4.39 -0.64 -11.00
CA ARG A 67 -5.55 -0.75 -11.89
C ARG A 67 -5.16 -0.63 -13.38
N PRO A 68 -4.26 0.31 -13.81
CA PRO A 68 -3.84 0.39 -15.20
C PRO A 68 -3.12 -0.86 -15.74
N MET A 69 -2.58 -1.71 -14.88
CA MET A 69 -1.96 -2.97 -15.30
C MET A 69 -2.99 -4.02 -15.72
N LEU A 70 -4.25 -3.89 -15.31
CA LEU A 70 -5.31 -4.84 -15.67
C LEU A 70 -5.60 -4.81 -17.18
N ASP A 71 -5.39 -3.68 -17.82
CA ASP A 71 -5.56 -3.50 -19.26
C ASP A 71 -4.33 -3.98 -20.09
N LEU A 72 -3.30 -4.51 -19.40
CA LEU A 72 -2.06 -5.07 -19.98
C LEU A 72 -1.32 -4.11 -20.92
N GLN A 73 -1.51 -2.80 -20.76
CA GLN A 73 -0.78 -1.81 -21.55
C GLN A 73 0.72 -1.84 -21.18
N PRO A 74 1.65 -2.03 -22.12
CA PRO A 74 3.08 -2.18 -21.80
C PRO A 74 3.67 -1.02 -21.00
N GLN A 75 3.26 0.21 -21.31
CA GLN A 75 3.70 1.40 -20.57
C GLN A 75 3.18 1.45 -19.15
N ALA A 76 1.96 0.96 -18.91
CA ALA A 76 1.40 0.86 -17.55
C ALA A 76 2.23 -0.14 -16.75
N VAL A 77 2.48 -1.32 -17.26
CA VAL A 77 3.32 -2.33 -16.60
C VAL A 77 4.72 -1.79 -16.31
N ALA A 78 5.36 -1.13 -17.28
CA ALA A 78 6.70 -0.55 -17.15
C ALA A 78 6.77 0.51 -16.03
N SER A 79 5.69 1.29 -15.83
CA SER A 79 5.63 2.34 -14.80
C SER A 79 5.69 1.82 -13.36
N PHE A 80 5.41 0.53 -13.16
CA PHE A 80 5.43 -0.15 -11.86
C PHE A 80 6.62 -1.12 -11.71
N SER A 81 7.43 -1.33 -12.75
CA SER A 81 8.60 -2.23 -12.73
C SER A 81 9.81 -1.50 -12.19
N LEU A 82 10.14 -1.72 -10.91
CA LEU A 82 11.13 -0.92 -10.18
C LEU A 82 12.28 -1.73 -9.58
N ARG A 83 12.27 -3.06 -9.70
CA ARG A 83 13.28 -3.92 -9.05
C ARG A 83 14.70 -3.75 -9.58
N ASP A 84 14.87 -3.19 -10.77
CA ASP A 84 16.17 -2.82 -11.31
C ASP A 84 16.82 -1.62 -10.59
N VAL A 85 16.02 -0.70 -10.01
CA VAL A 85 16.50 0.45 -9.24
C VAL A 85 16.30 0.31 -7.72
N ALA A 86 15.47 -0.65 -7.30
CA ALA A 86 15.16 -0.92 -5.89
C ALA A 86 15.14 -2.45 -5.62
N PRO A 87 16.28 -3.14 -5.77
CA PRO A 87 16.34 -4.60 -5.69
C PRO A 87 15.99 -5.16 -4.31
N SER A 88 16.31 -4.44 -3.21
CA SER A 88 16.14 -4.94 -1.84
C SER A 88 15.06 -4.22 -1.04
N THR A 89 14.63 -3.04 -1.46
CA THR A 89 13.59 -2.23 -0.80
C THR A 89 12.33 -3.05 -0.52
N LEU A 90 11.72 -2.84 0.65
CA LEU A 90 10.35 -3.29 0.89
C LEU A 90 9.42 -2.60 -0.12
N LEU A 91 8.88 -3.36 -1.04
CA LEU A 91 8.00 -2.89 -2.10
C LEU A 91 6.60 -3.44 -1.89
N LEU A 92 5.61 -2.55 -1.75
CA LEU A 92 4.21 -2.93 -1.62
C LEU A 92 3.46 -2.58 -2.91
N GLY A 93 2.78 -3.58 -3.48
CA GLY A 93 1.82 -3.36 -4.56
C GLY A 93 0.53 -2.74 -4.03
N ASN A 94 -0.38 -2.35 -4.92
CA ASN A 94 -1.62 -1.69 -4.53
C ASN A 94 -2.74 -1.86 -5.56
N ILE A 95 -3.95 -2.14 -5.10
CA ILE A 95 -5.16 -2.26 -5.92
C ILE A 95 -6.38 -1.79 -5.15
N GLY A 96 -7.42 -1.33 -5.85
CA GLY A 96 -8.69 -0.95 -5.23
C GLY A 96 -9.52 -2.15 -4.78
N ALA A 97 -10.26 -1.99 -3.70
CA ALA A 97 -11.11 -3.04 -3.15
C ALA A 97 -12.28 -3.42 -4.09
N VAL A 98 -12.79 -2.46 -4.84
CA VAL A 98 -13.84 -2.72 -5.85
C VAL A 98 -13.27 -3.55 -7.00
N GLN A 99 -12.06 -3.24 -7.49
CA GLN A 99 -11.38 -4.04 -8.51
C GLN A 99 -11.08 -5.45 -8.01
N LEU A 100 -10.73 -5.61 -6.73
CA LEU A 100 -10.54 -6.93 -6.12
C LEU A 100 -11.84 -7.75 -6.17
N ARG A 101 -12.99 -7.14 -5.85
CA ARG A 101 -14.30 -7.80 -5.89
C ARG A 101 -14.73 -8.14 -7.32
N ASP A 102 -14.61 -7.21 -8.25
CA ASP A 102 -15.27 -7.31 -9.56
C ASP A 102 -14.40 -7.97 -10.64
N SER A 103 -13.09 -7.77 -10.56
CA SER A 103 -12.17 -8.12 -11.66
C SER A 103 -11.07 -9.09 -11.26
N LEU A 104 -10.82 -9.27 -9.96
CA LEU A 104 -9.66 -10.01 -9.49
C LEU A 104 -10.05 -11.04 -8.43
N GLY A 105 -9.70 -12.29 -8.65
CA GLY A 105 -9.62 -13.26 -7.57
C GLY A 105 -8.23 -13.25 -6.92
N ALA A 106 -8.05 -14.06 -5.89
CA ALA A 106 -6.78 -14.20 -5.17
C ALA A 106 -5.60 -14.54 -6.09
N ARG A 107 -5.82 -15.37 -7.12
CA ARG A 107 -4.79 -15.75 -8.10
C ARG A 107 -4.30 -14.57 -8.92
N GLN A 108 -5.21 -13.71 -9.38
CA GLN A 108 -4.85 -12.52 -10.16
C GLN A 108 -4.18 -11.47 -9.28
N LEU A 109 -4.61 -11.32 -8.03
CA LEU A 109 -3.95 -10.45 -7.05
C LEU A 109 -2.51 -10.91 -6.79
N GLN A 110 -2.29 -12.21 -6.63
CA GLN A 110 -0.96 -12.80 -6.51
C GLN A 110 -0.10 -12.53 -7.76
N ALA A 111 -0.68 -12.65 -8.95
CA ALA A 111 0.02 -12.39 -10.21
C ALA A 111 0.41 -10.91 -10.37
N LEU A 112 -0.45 -9.97 -9.94
CA LEU A 112 -0.12 -8.54 -9.93
C LEU A 112 1.09 -8.24 -9.03
N ALA A 113 1.15 -8.84 -7.85
CA ALA A 113 2.29 -8.68 -6.95
C ALA A 113 3.57 -9.24 -7.56
N GLN A 114 3.50 -10.43 -8.14
CA GLN A 114 4.64 -11.09 -8.79
C GLN A 114 5.17 -10.30 -9.99
N ALA A 115 4.27 -9.71 -10.79
CA ALA A 115 4.65 -8.94 -11.97
C ALA A 115 5.57 -7.75 -11.65
N VAL A 116 5.46 -7.18 -10.46
CA VAL A 116 6.31 -6.06 -10.00
C VAL A 116 7.31 -6.49 -8.93
N GLY A 117 7.32 -7.76 -8.54
CA GLY A 117 8.17 -8.30 -7.49
C GLY A 117 7.84 -7.70 -6.11
N ALA A 118 6.57 -7.42 -5.83
CA ALA A 118 6.15 -6.87 -4.54
C ALA A 118 6.31 -7.88 -3.40
N ASP A 119 6.68 -7.38 -2.22
CA ASP A 119 6.83 -8.16 -0.99
C ASP A 119 5.49 -8.33 -0.24
N GLY A 120 4.47 -7.55 -0.61
CA GLY A 120 3.10 -7.59 -0.11
C GLY A 120 2.18 -6.72 -0.96
N MET A 121 0.88 -6.76 -0.69
CA MET A 121 -0.12 -6.00 -1.44
C MET A 121 -1.01 -5.17 -0.52
N TYR A 122 -1.17 -3.91 -0.85
CA TYR A 122 -2.27 -3.11 -0.34
C TYR A 122 -3.55 -3.34 -1.13
N VAL A 123 -4.66 -3.44 -0.41
CA VAL A 123 -5.99 -3.20 -0.96
C VAL A 123 -6.50 -1.89 -0.38
N HIS A 124 -6.72 -0.88 -1.23
CA HIS A 124 -7.20 0.41 -0.75
C HIS A 124 -8.72 0.51 -0.74
N LEU A 125 -9.21 1.16 0.31
CA LEU A 125 -10.61 1.51 0.52
C LEU A 125 -10.74 3.01 0.28
N ASN A 126 -11.57 3.42 -0.69
CA ASN A 126 -11.72 4.83 -1.05
C ASN A 126 -13.20 5.21 -1.33
N PRO A 127 -14.18 4.77 -0.49
CA PRO A 127 -15.60 4.97 -0.79
C PRO A 127 -16.00 6.45 -0.89
N LEU A 128 -15.39 7.31 -0.07
CA LEU A 128 -15.68 8.75 -0.13
C LEU A 128 -15.13 9.36 -1.42
N GLN A 129 -13.90 9.01 -1.81
CA GLN A 129 -13.32 9.48 -3.07
C GLN A 129 -14.15 9.02 -4.26
N GLU A 130 -14.53 7.74 -4.32
CA GLU A 130 -15.35 7.19 -5.39
C GLU A 130 -16.75 7.83 -5.44
N ALA A 131 -17.34 8.16 -4.29
CA ALA A 131 -18.67 8.78 -4.22
C ALA A 131 -18.70 10.19 -4.84
N VAL A 132 -17.59 10.93 -4.81
CA VAL A 132 -17.53 12.31 -5.35
C VAL A 132 -16.99 12.37 -6.77
N GLN A 133 -16.42 11.30 -7.29
CA GLN A 133 -15.95 11.21 -8.68
C GLN A 133 -17.11 10.89 -9.62
N PRO A 134 -17.23 11.56 -10.79
CA PRO A 134 -18.30 11.30 -11.75
C PRO A 134 -18.41 9.84 -12.19
N GLU A 135 -17.25 9.20 -12.47
CA GLU A 135 -17.08 7.80 -12.89
C GLU A 135 -16.72 6.85 -11.75
N GLY A 136 -16.91 7.29 -10.48
CA GLY A 136 -16.50 6.52 -9.31
C GLY A 136 -17.40 5.30 -9.04
N ASP A 137 -16.80 4.27 -8.48
CA ASP A 137 -17.47 3.03 -8.10
C ASP A 137 -18.34 3.24 -6.85
N ARG A 138 -19.67 3.16 -7.01
CA ARG A 138 -20.63 3.47 -5.95
C ARG A 138 -21.18 2.24 -5.23
N ASP A 139 -21.00 1.05 -5.77
CA ASP A 139 -21.46 -0.20 -5.15
C ASP A 139 -20.32 -0.85 -4.37
N TRP A 140 -20.40 -0.79 -3.05
CA TRP A 140 -19.41 -1.36 -2.12
C TRP A 140 -19.87 -2.67 -1.45
N ARG A 141 -21.03 -3.20 -1.85
CA ARG A 141 -21.54 -4.48 -1.35
C ARG A 141 -20.60 -5.61 -1.74
N GLY A 142 -20.36 -6.55 -0.82
CA GLY A 142 -19.51 -7.72 -1.05
C GLY A 142 -17.99 -7.47 -0.99
N VAL A 143 -17.54 -6.20 -0.82
CA VAL A 143 -16.11 -5.88 -0.69
C VAL A 143 -15.47 -6.59 0.51
N PHE A 144 -16.15 -6.66 1.65
CA PHE A 144 -15.63 -7.35 2.83
C PHE A 144 -15.43 -8.86 2.59
N ASP A 145 -16.37 -9.50 1.91
CA ASP A 145 -16.25 -10.92 1.56
C ASP A 145 -15.14 -11.17 0.55
N ALA A 146 -14.96 -10.28 -0.43
CA ALA A 146 -13.85 -10.36 -1.37
C ALA A 146 -12.49 -10.19 -0.68
N LEU A 147 -12.38 -9.25 0.26
CA LEU A 147 -11.18 -9.08 1.10
C LEU A 147 -10.86 -10.32 1.92
N ARG A 148 -11.88 -10.91 2.57
CA ARG A 148 -11.72 -12.14 3.35
C ARG A 148 -11.22 -13.28 2.48
N GLN A 149 -11.88 -13.54 1.35
CA GLN A 149 -11.48 -14.60 0.42
C GLN A 149 -10.05 -14.39 -0.10
N ALA A 150 -9.68 -13.15 -0.46
CA ALA A 150 -8.33 -12.84 -0.89
C ALA A 150 -7.32 -13.10 0.22
N ALA A 151 -7.57 -12.61 1.44
CA ALA A 151 -6.68 -12.77 2.59
C ALA A 151 -6.44 -14.24 2.97
N GLU A 152 -7.46 -15.09 2.81
CA GLU A 152 -7.37 -16.54 3.08
C GLU A 152 -6.60 -17.32 2.00
N GLN A 153 -6.53 -16.80 0.78
CA GLN A 153 -6.05 -17.56 -0.38
C GLN A 153 -4.70 -17.07 -0.94
N VAL A 154 -4.36 -15.79 -0.75
CA VAL A 154 -3.07 -15.27 -1.23
C VAL A 154 -1.93 -15.76 -0.34
N GLN A 155 -0.75 -15.96 -0.97
CA GLN A 155 0.45 -16.41 -0.26
C GLN A 155 1.39 -15.26 0.12
N ILE A 156 1.02 -14.03 -0.23
CA ILE A 156 1.76 -12.82 0.10
C ILE A 156 1.04 -12.04 1.21
N PRO A 157 1.76 -11.27 2.03
CA PRO A 157 1.13 -10.39 3.00
C PRO A 157 0.13 -9.45 2.35
N LEU A 158 -1.13 -9.48 2.82
CA LEU A 158 -2.17 -8.55 2.42
C LEU A 158 -2.34 -7.49 3.48
N LEU A 159 -2.37 -6.23 3.08
CA LEU A 159 -2.63 -5.09 3.95
C LEU A 159 -3.84 -4.32 3.41
N VAL A 160 -4.53 -3.62 4.28
CA VAL A 160 -5.66 -2.77 3.89
C VAL A 160 -5.35 -1.31 4.26
N LYS A 161 -5.69 -0.38 3.37
CA LYS A 161 -5.46 1.06 3.59
C LYS A 161 -6.68 1.88 3.19
N GLU A 162 -6.81 3.04 3.78
CA GLU A 162 -7.65 4.12 3.30
C GLU A 162 -6.79 5.13 2.52
N VAL A 163 -7.39 6.17 1.95
CA VAL A 163 -6.69 7.11 1.05
C VAL A 163 -6.68 8.56 1.53
N GLY A 164 -7.27 8.86 2.69
CA GLY A 164 -7.25 10.23 3.26
C GLY A 164 -8.36 10.54 4.25
N ALA A 165 -9.47 9.79 4.21
CA ALA A 165 -10.59 9.96 5.16
C ALA A 165 -10.40 9.18 6.48
N GLY A 166 -9.53 8.17 6.46
CA GLY A 166 -9.18 7.38 7.64
C GLY A 166 -10.06 6.15 7.86
N LEU A 167 -9.55 5.22 8.67
CA LEU A 167 -10.28 4.02 9.08
C LEU A 167 -10.87 4.24 10.48
N GLY A 168 -12.20 4.25 10.56
CA GLY A 168 -12.91 4.38 11.84
C GLY A 168 -12.87 3.09 12.67
N PRO A 169 -13.19 3.16 13.98
CA PRO A 169 -13.12 2.02 14.89
C PRO A 169 -13.95 0.81 14.42
N GLN A 170 -15.12 1.04 13.86
CA GLN A 170 -15.97 -0.04 13.35
C GLN A 170 -15.31 -0.80 12.19
N THR A 171 -14.73 -0.07 11.23
CA THR A 171 -13.99 -0.68 10.11
C THR A 171 -12.78 -1.44 10.61
N LEU A 172 -12.02 -0.88 11.57
CA LEU A 172 -10.88 -1.55 12.16
C LEU A 172 -11.28 -2.85 12.88
N ALA A 173 -12.40 -2.85 13.61
CA ALA A 173 -12.92 -4.05 14.25
C ALA A 173 -13.34 -5.15 13.25
N GLN A 174 -13.87 -4.76 12.09
CA GLN A 174 -14.17 -5.70 11.00
C GLN A 174 -12.89 -6.26 10.38
N LEU A 175 -11.92 -5.40 10.05
CA LEU A 175 -10.65 -5.80 9.44
C LEU A 175 -9.81 -6.69 10.37
N ALA A 176 -9.89 -6.49 11.69
CA ALA A 176 -9.21 -7.32 12.68
C ALA A 176 -9.67 -8.78 12.69
N GLN A 177 -10.80 -9.10 12.04
CA GLN A 177 -11.29 -10.48 11.89
C GLN A 177 -10.66 -11.21 10.69
N LEU A 178 -9.91 -10.50 9.85
CA LEU A 178 -9.31 -11.04 8.63
C LEU A 178 -7.84 -11.40 8.87
N PRO A 179 -7.31 -12.43 8.19
CA PRO A 179 -5.89 -12.79 8.26
C PRO A 179 -5.02 -11.85 7.40
N ILE A 180 -5.14 -10.53 7.65
CA ILE A 180 -4.34 -9.50 6.99
C ILE A 180 -3.11 -9.16 7.82
N ALA A 181 -2.04 -8.71 7.17
CA ALA A 181 -0.77 -8.40 7.81
C ALA A 181 -0.80 -7.04 8.55
N GLY A 182 -1.71 -6.15 8.20
CA GLY A 182 -1.83 -4.85 8.85
C GLY A 182 -2.78 -3.89 8.13
N VAL A 183 -2.89 -2.70 8.71
CA VAL A 183 -3.71 -1.61 8.17
C VAL A 183 -2.93 -0.30 8.14
N GLU A 184 -3.20 0.53 7.13
CA GLU A 184 -2.75 1.93 7.05
C GLU A 184 -3.98 2.83 7.16
N THR A 185 -4.03 3.63 8.21
CA THR A 185 -5.21 4.44 8.52
C THR A 185 -5.44 5.58 7.53
N ALA A 186 -4.37 6.12 6.92
CA ALA A 186 -4.43 7.20 5.92
C ALA A 186 -5.49 8.26 6.24
N GLY A 187 -5.41 8.81 7.47
CA GLY A 187 -6.33 9.83 7.95
C GLY A 187 -5.98 11.23 7.48
N VAL A 188 -6.72 12.22 7.95
CA VAL A 188 -6.51 13.64 7.64
C VAL A 188 -5.06 14.06 7.91
N GLY A 189 -4.46 14.71 6.89
CA GLY A 189 -3.03 15.07 6.89
C GLY A 189 -2.17 14.19 6.01
N GLY A 190 -2.71 13.06 5.50
CA GLY A 190 -2.17 12.33 4.38
C GLY A 190 -2.51 13.00 3.05
N THR A 191 -2.27 12.29 1.96
CA THR A 191 -2.64 12.73 0.61
C THR A 191 -4.08 12.38 0.34
N SER A 192 -4.88 13.32 0.01
CA SER A 192 -6.25 13.13 -0.47
C SER A 192 -6.62 14.20 -1.47
#